data_db1d0ee8d5917047233707bc1d8cd508
#
_entry.id   db1d0ee8d5917047233707bc1d8cd508
#
_cell.length_a   1.000
_cell.length_b   1.000
_cell.length_c   1.000
_cell.angle_alpha   90.00
_cell.angle_beta   90.00
_cell.angle_gamma   90.00
#
_symmetry.space_group_name_H-M   'P 1'
#
loop_
_entity.id
_entity.type
_entity.pdbx_description
1 polymer ?
#
loop_
_entity_poly.entity_id
_entity_poly.type
_entity_poly.pdbx_seq_one_letter_code
_entity_poly.pdbx_strand_id
1 'polypeptide(L)'
;MSSPDRSSTPAATADPVLARAMKPVNYVVERFIPSALIFAIVLTLVVAVMALVLTDSGPVTVVMGWGTGLSGLLEFMTQMALVLLLGHALASTRPVRALLARLAGIPRSPLAAYVFVFVIAAVASLITWGFGLVVGGLLAREVAAGFSRRSRPVSFPMLVASGFVVWHMGYSGSGPLTAATPGSFIEKQVGHVIPISQTTFSWWNITATVATVVLVAFALWLVAPRAVPASHAVTADALAESDQRIATPEVEVPADRLDASRIPTLLVGLALVAYLVIHFTGGTVTLNIVNWMFLALIFLLSRNAFEVMALVKNAASNVGDILLQFPLYAGIMGIMTASGLIQVLSDSIVEVASPQTLGFLAFLSAGLVNFFVPSGGGQVAIQAPILLDAAARLGVDPSVIIMSVAYGDQWTNMIQPFWALPLLAIAGLKIRDILGYTTVVLVVSGVVFGATMLIVGAGV
;
A
#
# COMPACT_ATOMS: atom_id res chain seq x y z
N MET A 1 -35.03 -42.10 -35.14
CA MET A 1 -33.85 -42.33 -34.28
C MET A 1 -32.75 -41.39 -34.78
N SER A 2 -32.64 -40.22 -34.16
CA SER A 2 -31.59 -39.23 -34.40
C SER A 2 -30.77 -39.13 -33.12
N SER A 3 -29.47 -39.39 -33.25
CA SER A 3 -28.48 -39.34 -32.17
C SER A 3 -28.33 -37.92 -31.63
N PRO A 4 -28.17 -37.71 -30.31
CA PRO A 4 -27.87 -36.39 -29.78
C PRO A 4 -26.41 -36.03 -30.08
N ASP A 5 -26.26 -34.82 -30.60
CA ASP A 5 -25.02 -34.10 -30.86
C ASP A 5 -24.20 -33.95 -29.58
N ARG A 6 -22.98 -34.47 -29.58
CA ARG A 6 -22.03 -34.31 -28.49
C ARG A 6 -21.46 -32.88 -28.63
N SER A 7 -22.02 -31.92 -27.87
CA SER A 7 -21.43 -30.63 -27.67
C SER A 7 -20.00 -30.79 -27.13
N SER A 8 -19.04 -30.44 -27.93
CA SER A 8 -17.61 -30.36 -27.58
C SER A 8 -17.40 -29.35 -26.48
N THR A 9 -17.20 -29.82 -25.26
CA THR A 9 -16.71 -29.00 -24.15
C THR A 9 -15.35 -28.41 -24.59
N PRO A 10 -15.15 -27.08 -24.53
CA PRO A 10 -13.87 -26.51 -24.86
C PRO A 10 -12.79 -27.10 -23.94
N ALA A 11 -11.70 -27.62 -24.50
CA ALA A 11 -10.58 -28.13 -23.76
C ALA A 11 -10.07 -27.02 -22.80
N ALA A 12 -10.13 -27.29 -21.50
CA ALA A 12 -9.60 -26.41 -20.49
C ALA A 12 -8.10 -26.20 -20.78
N THR A 13 -7.73 -25.00 -21.18
CA THR A 13 -6.31 -24.63 -21.36
C THR A 13 -5.60 -24.83 -20.04
N ALA A 14 -4.59 -25.71 -20.02
CA ALA A 14 -3.85 -26.03 -18.81
C ALA A 14 -3.23 -24.75 -18.22
N ASP A 15 -3.41 -24.55 -16.90
CA ASP A 15 -2.77 -23.43 -16.19
C ASP A 15 -1.27 -23.41 -16.44
N PRO A 16 -0.65 -22.22 -16.57
CA PRO A 16 0.80 -22.08 -16.68
C PRO A 16 1.52 -22.83 -15.58
N VAL A 17 2.73 -23.32 -15.86
CA VAL A 17 3.55 -24.08 -14.90
C VAL A 17 3.68 -23.32 -13.57
N LEU A 18 3.92 -22.01 -13.65
CA LEU A 18 4.06 -21.14 -12.48
C LEU A 18 2.73 -20.97 -11.71
N ALA A 19 1.59 -20.87 -12.38
CA ALA A 19 0.28 -20.86 -11.74
C ALA A 19 -0.03 -22.20 -11.03
N ARG A 20 0.45 -23.32 -11.57
CA ARG A 20 0.39 -24.64 -10.91
C ARG A 20 1.31 -24.70 -9.70
N ALA A 21 2.53 -24.15 -9.78
CA ALA A 21 3.47 -24.08 -8.67
C ALA A 21 2.94 -23.21 -7.52
N MET A 22 2.10 -22.20 -7.82
CA MET A 22 1.47 -21.34 -6.81
C MET A 22 0.26 -21.99 -6.10
N LYS A 23 -0.35 -23.05 -6.65
CA LYS A 23 -1.50 -23.74 -6.02
C LYS A 23 -1.21 -24.20 -4.58
N PRO A 24 -0.09 -24.87 -4.27
CA PRO A 24 0.21 -25.24 -2.87
C PRO A 24 0.46 -24.01 -1.99
N VAL A 25 1.08 -22.97 -2.49
CA VAL A 25 1.27 -21.70 -1.76
C VAL A 25 -0.07 -21.07 -1.44
N ASN A 26 -0.94 -20.91 -2.43
CA ASN A 26 -2.29 -20.37 -2.24
C ASN A 26 -3.09 -21.24 -1.25
N TYR A 27 -3.02 -22.57 -1.37
CA TYR A 27 -3.70 -23.49 -0.45
C TYR A 27 -3.26 -23.31 1.02
N VAL A 28 -1.95 -23.17 1.25
CA VAL A 28 -1.40 -22.92 2.60
C VAL A 28 -1.85 -21.56 3.10
N VAL A 29 -1.76 -20.52 2.27
CA VAL A 29 -2.16 -19.15 2.60
C VAL A 29 -3.65 -19.08 2.94
N GLU A 30 -4.52 -19.62 2.10
CA GLU A 30 -5.97 -19.59 2.32
C GLU A 30 -6.40 -20.35 3.57
N ARG A 31 -5.68 -21.41 3.92
CA ARG A 31 -6.07 -22.29 5.03
C ARG A 31 -5.45 -21.94 6.37
N PHE A 32 -4.23 -21.41 6.38
CA PHE A 32 -3.45 -21.23 7.61
C PHE A 32 -3.22 -19.77 7.99
N ILE A 33 -3.44 -18.81 7.08
CA ILE A 33 -3.28 -17.39 7.43
C ILE A 33 -4.59 -16.88 8.06
N PRO A 34 -4.51 -16.42 9.31
CA PRO A 34 -5.67 -15.90 10.03
C PRO A 34 -6.12 -14.53 9.48
N SER A 35 -7.20 -13.98 10.02
CA SER A 35 -7.60 -12.60 9.75
C SER A 35 -6.49 -11.62 10.18
N ALA A 36 -6.49 -10.42 9.59
CA ALA A 36 -5.50 -9.40 9.92
C ALA A 36 -5.49 -9.02 11.41
N LEU A 37 -6.64 -9.03 12.08
CA LEU A 37 -6.74 -8.81 13.52
C LEU A 37 -6.01 -9.91 14.32
N ILE A 38 -6.29 -11.19 14.03
CA ILE A 38 -5.63 -12.31 14.70
C ILE A 38 -4.13 -12.31 14.39
N PHE A 39 -3.75 -11.96 13.16
CA PHE A 39 -2.34 -11.82 12.79
C PHE A 39 -1.65 -10.76 13.65
N ALA A 40 -2.24 -9.58 13.86
CA ALA A 40 -1.69 -8.54 14.73
C ALA A 40 -1.55 -9.00 16.18
N ILE A 41 -2.54 -9.75 16.70
CA ILE A 41 -2.47 -10.31 18.06
C ILE A 41 -1.34 -11.34 18.20
N VAL A 42 -1.27 -12.29 17.26
CA VAL A 42 -0.20 -13.32 17.26
C VAL A 42 1.17 -12.66 17.14
N LEU A 43 1.31 -11.67 16.26
CA LEU A 43 2.55 -10.93 16.08
C LEU A 43 2.95 -10.17 17.36
N THR A 44 1.98 -9.58 18.07
CA THR A 44 2.22 -8.94 19.36
C THR A 44 2.82 -9.93 20.36
N LEU A 45 2.26 -11.15 20.46
CA LEU A 45 2.77 -12.18 21.36
C LEU A 45 4.17 -12.66 20.95
N VAL A 46 4.41 -12.84 19.66
CA VAL A 46 5.74 -13.23 19.13
C VAL A 46 6.77 -12.17 19.50
N VAL A 47 6.48 -10.89 19.26
CA VAL A 47 7.39 -9.78 19.57
C VAL A 47 7.62 -9.65 21.08
N ALA A 48 6.58 -9.84 21.90
CA ALA A 48 6.73 -9.85 23.35
C ALA A 48 7.68 -10.94 23.83
N VAL A 49 7.56 -12.17 23.30
CA VAL A 49 8.47 -13.27 23.59
C VAL A 49 9.89 -12.97 23.11
N MET A 50 10.04 -12.46 21.88
CA MET A 50 11.36 -12.07 21.35
C MET A 50 12.03 -11.01 22.23
N ALA A 51 11.29 -9.98 22.67
CA ALA A 51 11.83 -8.95 23.56
C ALA A 51 12.32 -9.55 24.90
N LEU A 52 11.54 -10.46 25.50
CA LEU A 52 11.91 -11.11 26.76
C LEU A 52 13.11 -12.07 26.64
N VAL A 53 13.33 -12.65 25.45
CA VAL A 53 14.39 -13.68 25.25
C VAL A 53 15.67 -13.07 24.68
N LEU A 54 15.54 -12.07 23.79
CA LEU A 54 16.67 -11.52 23.03
C LEU A 54 17.19 -10.19 23.58
N THR A 55 16.51 -9.61 24.57
CA THR A 55 16.93 -8.36 25.22
C THR A 55 16.91 -8.52 26.74
N ASP A 56 17.53 -7.59 27.47
CA ASP A 56 17.50 -7.55 28.94
C ASP A 56 16.18 -6.98 29.50
N SER A 57 15.14 -6.89 28.69
CA SER A 57 13.86 -6.29 29.06
C SER A 57 13.01 -7.25 29.90
N GLY A 58 12.48 -6.75 31.00
CA GLY A 58 11.52 -7.50 31.83
C GLY A 58 10.07 -7.40 31.33
N PRO A 59 9.16 -8.23 31.87
CA PRO A 59 7.75 -8.24 31.48
C PRO A 59 7.05 -6.88 31.62
N VAL A 60 7.44 -6.10 32.63
CA VAL A 60 6.88 -4.74 32.86
C VAL A 60 7.23 -3.82 31.69
N THR A 61 8.48 -3.84 31.21
CA THR A 61 8.93 -3.04 30.07
C THR A 61 8.13 -3.41 28.80
N VAL A 62 7.91 -4.70 28.58
CA VAL A 62 7.15 -5.20 27.43
C VAL A 62 5.68 -4.72 27.48
N VAL A 63 5.01 -4.89 28.63
CA VAL A 63 3.60 -4.49 28.79
C VAL A 63 3.45 -2.96 28.71
N MET A 64 4.35 -2.22 29.36
CA MET A 64 4.33 -0.75 29.29
C MET A 64 4.66 -0.24 27.89
N GLY A 65 5.65 -0.83 27.22
CA GLY A 65 5.98 -0.51 25.83
C GLY A 65 4.80 -0.73 24.89
N TRP A 66 4.11 -1.87 25.04
CA TRP A 66 2.89 -2.15 24.30
C TRP A 66 1.80 -1.12 24.58
N GLY A 67 1.44 -0.90 25.83
CA GLY A 67 0.35 -0.03 26.23
C GLY A 67 0.56 1.44 25.83
N THR A 68 1.77 1.98 26.07
CA THR A 68 2.13 3.35 25.64
C THR A 68 2.24 3.46 24.12
N GLY A 69 2.68 2.39 23.48
CA GLY A 69 2.79 2.30 22.02
C GLY A 69 1.46 2.38 21.28
N LEU A 70 0.33 1.93 21.87
CA LEU A 70 -0.98 1.92 21.24
C LEU A 70 -1.38 3.27 20.61
N SER A 71 -0.93 4.38 21.17
CA SER A 71 -1.18 5.74 20.68
C SER A 71 -0.12 6.24 19.67
N GLY A 72 0.95 5.50 19.46
CA GLY A 72 2.11 5.95 18.67
C GLY A 72 1.83 6.20 17.19
N LEU A 73 0.76 5.64 16.64
CA LEU A 73 0.37 5.80 15.25
C LEU A 73 -0.98 6.51 15.05
N LEU A 74 -1.52 7.20 16.07
CA LEU A 74 -2.85 7.81 15.97
C LEU A 74 -2.95 8.85 14.86
N GLU A 75 -1.94 9.70 14.68
CA GLU A 75 -1.91 10.66 13.57
C GLU A 75 -1.91 9.93 12.22
N PHE A 76 -1.01 8.97 12.05
CA PHE A 76 -0.92 8.17 10.84
C PHE A 76 -2.21 7.37 10.57
N MET A 77 -2.78 6.76 11.61
CA MET A 77 -4.07 6.06 11.54
C MET A 77 -5.18 6.98 11.04
N THR A 78 -5.25 8.21 11.56
CA THR A 78 -6.25 9.20 11.14
C THR A 78 -6.03 9.63 9.69
N GLN A 79 -4.78 9.85 9.29
CA GLN A 79 -4.44 10.16 7.89
C GLN A 79 -4.89 9.05 6.94
N MET A 80 -4.64 7.79 7.30
CA MET A 80 -5.04 6.62 6.50
C MET A 80 -6.54 6.40 6.47
N ALA A 81 -7.20 6.59 7.61
CA ALA A 81 -8.67 6.55 7.69
C ALA A 81 -9.30 7.60 6.77
N LEU A 82 -8.74 8.82 6.72
CA LEU A 82 -9.17 9.87 5.81
C LEU A 82 -8.86 9.54 4.34
N VAL A 83 -7.68 8.99 4.03
CA VAL A 83 -7.35 8.54 2.67
C VAL A 83 -8.39 7.54 2.17
N LEU A 84 -8.74 6.57 2.98
CA LEU A 84 -9.75 5.56 2.64
C LEU A 84 -11.14 6.17 2.48
N LEU A 85 -11.57 6.96 3.47
CA LEU A 85 -12.87 7.63 3.50
C LEU A 85 -13.06 8.55 2.30
N LEU A 86 -12.14 9.50 2.15
CA LEU A 86 -12.21 10.53 1.12
C LEU A 86 -11.93 9.95 -0.28
N GLY A 87 -11.01 8.99 -0.40
CA GLY A 87 -10.73 8.29 -1.63
C GLY A 87 -11.96 7.54 -2.15
N HIS A 88 -12.64 6.78 -1.28
CA HIS A 88 -13.87 6.08 -1.62
C HIS A 88 -15.02 7.06 -1.96
N ALA A 89 -15.20 8.12 -1.15
CA ALA A 89 -16.20 9.14 -1.42
C ALA A 89 -15.95 9.84 -2.77
N LEU A 90 -14.69 10.21 -3.07
CA LEU A 90 -14.30 10.81 -4.34
C LEU A 90 -14.59 9.89 -5.53
N ALA A 91 -14.22 8.62 -5.42
CA ALA A 91 -14.49 7.63 -6.48
C ALA A 91 -15.97 7.43 -6.72
N SER A 92 -16.81 7.60 -5.71
CA SER A 92 -18.26 7.49 -5.80
C SER A 92 -18.92 8.74 -6.39
N THR A 93 -18.17 9.85 -6.60
CA THR A 93 -18.68 11.02 -7.33
C THR A 93 -18.91 10.67 -8.80
N ARG A 94 -19.96 11.26 -9.42
CA ARG A 94 -20.33 10.93 -10.81
C ARG A 94 -19.23 11.13 -11.84
N PRO A 95 -18.45 12.26 -11.83
CA PRO A 95 -17.39 12.45 -12.82
C PRO A 95 -16.25 11.44 -12.68
N VAL A 96 -15.84 11.13 -11.44
CA VAL A 96 -14.75 10.17 -11.19
C VAL A 96 -15.18 8.74 -11.55
N ARG A 97 -16.41 8.35 -11.22
CA ARG A 97 -17.00 7.08 -11.69
C ARG A 97 -16.96 6.96 -13.21
N ALA A 98 -17.38 8.01 -13.91
CA ALA A 98 -17.36 8.01 -15.38
C ALA A 98 -15.93 7.88 -15.93
N LEU A 99 -14.95 8.54 -15.30
CA LEU A 99 -13.53 8.41 -15.64
C LEU A 99 -13.02 6.99 -15.40
N LEU A 100 -13.25 6.43 -14.20
CA LEU A 100 -12.84 5.06 -13.85
C LEU A 100 -13.49 4.03 -14.77
N ALA A 101 -14.78 4.20 -15.09
CA ALA A 101 -15.48 3.32 -16.04
C ALA A 101 -14.89 3.40 -17.45
N ARG A 102 -14.45 4.58 -17.91
CA ARG A 102 -13.73 4.73 -19.18
C ARG A 102 -12.37 4.04 -19.15
N LEU A 103 -11.58 4.23 -18.10
CA LEU A 103 -10.30 3.56 -17.91
C LEU A 103 -10.47 2.05 -17.85
N ALA A 104 -11.48 1.56 -17.13
CA ALA A 104 -11.83 0.15 -17.06
C ALA A 104 -12.24 -0.46 -18.41
N GLY A 105 -12.60 0.38 -19.39
CA GLY A 105 -12.88 -0.01 -20.76
C GLY A 105 -11.65 -0.31 -21.62
N ILE A 106 -10.46 0.16 -21.22
CA ILE A 106 -9.23 0.06 -22.02
C ILE A 106 -8.76 -1.40 -22.17
N PRO A 107 -8.63 -2.20 -21.08
CA PRO A 107 -8.16 -3.57 -21.23
C PRO A 107 -9.21 -4.47 -21.92
N ARG A 108 -8.76 -5.17 -22.98
CA ARG A 108 -9.64 -6.03 -23.79
C ARG A 108 -9.57 -7.50 -23.41
N SER A 109 -8.59 -7.90 -22.61
CA SER A 109 -8.41 -9.27 -22.11
C SER A 109 -8.14 -9.28 -20.62
N PRO A 110 -8.45 -10.38 -19.90
CA PRO A 110 -8.14 -10.52 -18.48
C PRO A 110 -6.65 -10.29 -18.18
N LEU A 111 -5.76 -10.83 -18.99
CA LEU A 111 -4.31 -10.64 -18.85
C LEU A 111 -3.89 -9.17 -18.95
N ALA A 112 -4.42 -8.47 -19.95
CA ALA A 112 -4.18 -7.04 -20.09
C ALA A 112 -4.77 -6.24 -18.91
N ALA A 113 -5.88 -6.70 -18.33
CA ALA A 113 -6.52 -6.05 -17.20
C ALA A 113 -5.65 -6.09 -15.94
N TYR A 114 -5.04 -7.22 -15.62
CA TYR A 114 -4.14 -7.37 -14.47
C TYR A 114 -2.92 -6.44 -14.59
N VAL A 115 -2.25 -6.49 -15.74
CA VAL A 115 -1.09 -5.64 -16.02
C VAL A 115 -1.48 -4.15 -16.00
N PHE A 116 -2.62 -3.80 -16.58
CA PHE A 116 -3.12 -2.42 -16.62
C PHE A 116 -3.37 -1.86 -15.23
N VAL A 117 -4.08 -2.61 -14.37
CA VAL A 117 -4.34 -2.19 -12.97
C VAL A 117 -3.03 -2.02 -12.21
N PHE A 118 -2.09 -2.97 -12.37
CA PHE A 118 -0.78 -2.89 -11.73
C PHE A 118 0.00 -1.64 -12.17
N VAL A 119 0.12 -1.40 -13.47
CA VAL A 119 0.91 -0.25 -13.98
C VAL A 119 0.32 1.09 -13.51
N ILE A 120 -1.00 1.24 -13.53
CA ILE A 120 -1.65 2.47 -13.06
C ILE A 120 -1.45 2.64 -11.54
N ALA A 121 -1.62 1.57 -10.75
CA ALA A 121 -1.38 1.61 -9.31
C ALA A 121 0.10 1.89 -8.99
N ALA A 122 1.04 1.30 -9.74
CA ALA A 122 2.47 1.54 -9.59
C ALA A 122 2.83 3.01 -9.85
N VAL A 123 2.39 3.58 -10.97
CA VAL A 123 2.62 4.99 -11.29
C VAL A 123 2.01 5.91 -10.21
N ALA A 124 0.80 5.62 -9.76
CA ALA A 124 0.16 6.39 -8.68
C ALA A 124 0.93 6.25 -7.35
N SER A 125 1.45 5.06 -7.04
CA SER A 125 2.24 4.79 -5.85
C SER A 125 3.61 5.49 -5.85
N LEU A 126 4.21 5.71 -7.03
CA LEU A 126 5.45 6.49 -7.15
C LEU A 126 5.26 7.98 -6.81
N ILE A 127 4.04 8.51 -6.96
CA ILE A 127 3.71 9.87 -6.52
C ILE A 127 3.51 9.86 -5.00
N THR A 128 2.60 9.02 -4.53
CA THR A 128 2.42 8.70 -3.12
C THR A 128 1.80 7.31 -2.96
N TRP A 129 2.39 6.50 -2.07
CA TRP A 129 1.99 5.13 -1.84
C TRP A 129 0.49 5.00 -1.44
N GLY A 130 -0.03 5.94 -0.65
CA GLY A 130 -1.45 5.94 -0.26
C GLY A 130 -2.40 6.17 -1.44
N PHE A 131 -2.03 7.03 -2.39
CA PHE A 131 -2.77 7.24 -3.62
C PHE A 131 -2.78 5.99 -4.50
N GLY A 132 -1.63 5.29 -4.58
CA GLY A 132 -1.53 4.02 -5.29
C GLY A 132 -2.52 2.97 -4.78
N LEU A 133 -2.67 2.81 -3.47
CA LEU A 133 -3.60 1.87 -2.86
C LEU A 133 -5.06 2.17 -3.22
N VAL A 134 -5.48 3.43 -3.11
CA VAL A 134 -6.85 3.84 -3.41
C VAL A 134 -7.16 3.66 -4.90
N VAL A 135 -6.30 4.18 -5.77
CA VAL A 135 -6.46 4.05 -7.23
C VAL A 135 -6.47 2.58 -7.65
N GLY A 136 -5.55 1.77 -7.10
CA GLY A 136 -5.46 0.33 -7.37
C GLY A 136 -6.74 -0.41 -7.01
N GLY A 137 -7.27 -0.18 -5.80
CA GLY A 137 -8.51 -0.82 -5.32
C GLY A 137 -9.74 -0.43 -6.13
N LEU A 138 -9.91 0.87 -6.37
CA LEU A 138 -11.05 1.40 -7.12
C LEU A 138 -11.03 0.98 -8.59
N LEU A 139 -9.86 1.05 -9.23
CA LEU A 139 -9.70 0.62 -10.62
C LEU A 139 -9.92 -0.89 -10.75
N ALA A 140 -9.44 -1.71 -9.80
CA ALA A 140 -9.69 -3.15 -9.79
C ALA A 140 -11.20 -3.46 -9.77
N ARG A 141 -11.98 -2.76 -8.95
CA ARG A 141 -13.44 -2.89 -8.88
C ARG A 141 -14.11 -2.51 -10.22
N GLU A 142 -13.78 -1.36 -10.76
CA GLU A 142 -14.39 -0.89 -12.01
C GLU A 142 -14.02 -1.77 -13.21
N VAL A 143 -12.78 -2.27 -13.26
CA VAL A 143 -12.35 -3.24 -14.28
C VAL A 143 -13.14 -4.54 -14.14
N ALA A 144 -13.29 -5.08 -12.92
CA ALA A 144 -14.09 -6.28 -12.69
C ALA A 144 -15.55 -6.09 -13.12
N ALA A 145 -16.18 -4.97 -12.75
CA ALA A 145 -17.53 -4.61 -13.18
C ALA A 145 -17.65 -4.48 -14.71
N GLY A 146 -16.65 -3.87 -15.35
CA GLY A 146 -16.59 -3.74 -16.81
C GLY A 146 -16.48 -5.08 -17.53
N PHE A 147 -15.71 -6.02 -17.00
CA PHE A 147 -15.61 -7.38 -17.54
C PHE A 147 -16.89 -8.19 -17.29
N SER A 148 -17.50 -8.08 -16.11
CA SER A 148 -18.79 -8.70 -15.79
C SER A 148 -19.90 -8.24 -16.75
N ARG A 149 -20.01 -6.94 -17.01
CA ARG A 149 -20.98 -6.39 -17.98
C ARG A 149 -20.80 -6.90 -19.42
N ARG A 150 -19.59 -7.35 -19.76
CA ARG A 150 -19.26 -7.95 -21.07
C ARG A 150 -19.37 -9.47 -21.06
N SER A 151 -19.87 -10.09 -19.96
CA SER A 151 -19.93 -11.53 -19.75
C SER A 151 -18.57 -12.23 -19.92
N ARG A 152 -17.48 -11.55 -19.57
CA ARG A 152 -16.11 -12.08 -19.60
C ARG A 152 -15.61 -12.30 -18.17
N PRO A 153 -15.25 -13.53 -17.79
CA PRO A 153 -14.75 -13.80 -16.45
C PRO A 153 -13.35 -13.17 -16.27
N VAL A 154 -13.14 -12.55 -15.11
CA VAL A 154 -11.85 -12.03 -14.65
C VAL A 154 -11.69 -12.38 -13.17
N SER A 155 -10.48 -12.74 -12.73
CA SER A 155 -10.21 -13.01 -11.31
C SER A 155 -10.16 -11.69 -10.54
N PHE A 156 -11.17 -11.44 -9.73
CA PHE A 156 -11.23 -10.24 -8.91
C PHE A 156 -10.12 -10.19 -7.84
N PRO A 157 -9.80 -11.29 -7.11
CA PRO A 157 -8.66 -11.30 -6.21
C PRO A 157 -7.35 -10.95 -6.91
N MET A 158 -7.12 -11.42 -8.13
CA MET A 158 -5.91 -11.05 -8.87
C MET A 158 -5.90 -9.59 -9.32
N LEU A 159 -7.04 -9.01 -9.73
CA LEU A 159 -7.12 -7.57 -10.02
C LEU A 159 -6.76 -6.74 -8.79
N VAL A 160 -7.29 -7.11 -7.63
CA VAL A 160 -7.01 -6.42 -6.37
C VAL A 160 -5.54 -6.58 -5.98
N ALA A 161 -4.98 -7.80 -6.09
CA ALA A 161 -3.57 -8.04 -5.87
C ALA A 161 -2.67 -7.21 -6.80
N SER A 162 -3.07 -7.07 -8.07
CA SER A 162 -2.37 -6.22 -9.04
C SER A 162 -2.42 -4.73 -8.65
N GLY A 163 -3.50 -4.29 -7.99
CA GLY A 163 -3.63 -2.93 -7.47
C GLY A 163 -2.91 -2.69 -6.14
N PHE A 164 -2.38 -3.74 -5.50
CA PHE A 164 -1.70 -3.62 -4.22
C PHE A 164 -0.23 -3.22 -4.43
N VAL A 165 0.01 -1.93 -4.48
CA VAL A 165 1.35 -1.35 -4.65
C VAL A 165 1.59 -0.29 -3.58
N VAL A 166 2.56 -0.54 -2.69
CA VAL A 166 2.97 0.35 -1.60
C VAL A 166 4.47 0.57 -1.69
N TRP A 167 4.89 1.55 -2.50
CA TRP A 167 6.31 1.77 -2.79
C TRP A 167 6.85 3.06 -2.18
N HIS A 168 7.96 2.91 -1.43
CA HIS A 168 8.70 4.01 -0.81
C HIS A 168 9.93 4.44 -1.62
N MET A 169 10.17 3.83 -2.76
CA MET A 169 11.20 4.26 -3.73
C MET A 169 10.78 5.45 -4.59
N GLY A 170 9.51 5.86 -4.50
CA GLY A 170 8.94 7.00 -5.19
C GLY A 170 9.11 8.31 -4.42
N TYR A 171 8.41 9.36 -4.90
CA TYR A 171 8.54 10.71 -4.38
C TYR A 171 8.15 10.84 -2.90
N SER A 172 7.15 10.09 -2.43
CA SER A 172 6.69 10.12 -1.03
C SER A 172 7.43 9.17 -0.09
N GLY A 173 8.57 8.62 -0.49
CA GLY A 173 9.37 7.75 0.36
C GLY A 173 9.87 8.47 1.61
N SER A 174 9.54 7.95 2.80
CA SER A 174 9.87 8.62 4.07
C SER A 174 11.37 8.80 4.28
N GLY A 175 12.18 7.77 3.99
CA GLY A 175 13.63 7.84 4.12
C GLY A 175 14.27 8.90 3.21
N PRO A 176 14.07 8.81 1.88
CA PRO A 176 14.59 9.79 0.93
C PRO A 176 14.15 11.23 1.22
N LEU A 177 12.88 11.44 1.58
CA LEU A 177 12.37 12.77 1.92
C LEU A 177 13.01 13.32 3.20
N THR A 178 13.16 12.48 4.24
CA THR A 178 13.82 12.89 5.48
C THR A 178 15.28 13.24 5.22
N ALA A 179 15.99 12.45 4.40
CA ALA A 179 17.39 12.71 4.04
C ALA A 179 17.57 14.01 3.25
N ALA A 180 16.59 14.38 2.43
CA ALA A 180 16.56 15.61 1.65
C ALA A 180 16.02 16.83 2.42
N THR A 181 15.59 16.67 3.67
CA THR A 181 15.00 17.75 4.47
C THR A 181 16.07 18.41 5.34
N PRO A 182 16.34 19.72 5.19
CA PRO A 182 17.24 20.44 6.08
C PRO A 182 16.78 20.39 7.54
N GLY A 183 17.72 20.25 8.47
CA GLY A 183 17.47 20.14 9.90
C GLY A 183 17.03 18.73 10.36
N SER A 184 16.94 17.77 9.45
CA SER A 184 16.57 16.39 9.79
C SER A 184 17.64 15.71 10.66
N PHE A 185 17.22 14.64 11.35
CA PHE A 185 18.16 13.81 12.12
C PHE A 185 19.19 13.11 11.24
N ILE A 186 18.87 12.84 9.96
CA ILE A 186 19.81 12.25 8.99
C ILE A 186 20.90 13.26 8.65
N GLU A 187 20.53 14.52 8.33
CA GLU A 187 21.52 15.57 8.10
C GLU A 187 22.45 15.79 9.30
N LYS A 188 21.88 15.81 10.51
CA LYS A 188 22.68 15.95 11.75
C LYS A 188 23.69 14.83 11.94
N GLN A 189 23.38 13.63 11.52
CA GLN A 189 24.24 12.47 11.64
C GLN A 189 25.30 12.40 10.54
N VAL A 190 24.91 12.67 9.30
CA VAL A 190 25.76 12.56 8.11
C VAL A 190 26.61 13.84 7.89
N GLY A 191 26.17 14.96 8.46
CA GLY A 191 26.83 16.27 8.34
C GLY A 191 26.41 17.09 7.13
N HIS A 192 25.54 16.57 6.26
CA HIS A 192 25.01 17.28 5.10
C HIS A 192 23.65 16.74 4.67
N VAL A 193 22.87 17.54 3.95
CA VAL A 193 21.61 17.10 3.32
C VAL A 193 21.95 16.17 2.15
N ILE A 194 21.30 15.02 2.09
CA ILE A 194 21.38 14.10 0.95
C ILE A 194 20.27 14.49 -0.05
N PRO A 195 20.61 15.10 -1.19
CA PRO A 195 19.61 15.58 -2.12
C PRO A 195 18.82 14.41 -2.73
N ILE A 196 17.54 14.65 -3.05
CA ILE A 196 16.62 13.65 -3.63
C ILE A 196 17.15 13.09 -4.96
N SER A 197 18.05 13.80 -5.65
CA SER A 197 18.74 13.33 -6.86
C SER A 197 19.72 12.19 -6.60
N GLN A 198 20.19 12.03 -5.37
CA GLN A 198 21.08 10.92 -4.98
C GLN A 198 20.30 9.70 -4.44
N THR A 199 19.02 9.86 -4.15
CA THR A 199 18.14 8.82 -3.62
C THR A 199 17.03 8.49 -4.62
N THR A 200 15.85 9.08 -4.49
CA THR A 200 14.67 8.79 -5.33
C THR A 200 14.94 9.00 -6.82
N PHE A 201 15.65 10.05 -7.21
CA PHE A 201 15.97 10.35 -8.61
C PHE A 201 17.40 9.95 -9.01
N SER A 202 18.07 9.09 -8.23
CA SER A 202 19.32 8.49 -8.68
C SER A 202 19.08 7.58 -9.90
N TRP A 203 20.07 7.51 -10.79
CA TRP A 203 19.98 6.72 -12.00
C TRP A 203 19.69 5.23 -11.70
N TRP A 204 20.31 4.70 -10.65
CA TRP A 204 20.16 3.32 -10.25
C TRP A 204 18.77 3.03 -9.64
N ASN A 205 18.18 3.99 -8.86
CA ASN A 205 16.81 3.82 -8.38
C ASN A 205 15.79 3.94 -9.51
N ILE A 206 15.99 4.83 -10.47
CA ILE A 206 15.13 4.92 -11.66
C ILE A 206 15.19 3.60 -12.44
N THR A 207 16.40 3.05 -12.62
CA THR A 207 16.60 1.76 -13.30
C THR A 207 15.92 0.63 -12.54
N ALA A 208 16.09 0.54 -11.22
CA ALA A 208 15.43 -0.44 -10.37
C ALA A 208 13.89 -0.30 -10.42
N THR A 209 13.38 0.93 -10.41
CA THR A 209 11.94 1.21 -10.52
C THR A 209 11.38 0.69 -11.85
N VAL A 210 12.02 1.05 -12.96
CA VAL A 210 11.59 0.57 -14.29
C VAL A 210 11.69 -0.95 -14.38
N ALA A 211 12.79 -1.54 -13.93
CA ALA A 211 12.96 -3.00 -13.89
C ALA A 211 11.88 -3.67 -13.04
N THR A 212 11.56 -3.12 -11.87
CA THR A 212 10.50 -3.65 -10.99
C THR A 212 9.14 -3.59 -11.70
N VAL A 213 8.78 -2.46 -12.31
CA VAL A 213 7.50 -2.34 -13.04
C VAL A 213 7.41 -3.38 -14.17
N VAL A 214 8.47 -3.50 -14.98
CA VAL A 214 8.48 -4.43 -16.12
C VAL A 214 8.43 -5.89 -15.66
N LEU A 215 9.30 -6.26 -14.72
CA LEU A 215 9.42 -7.65 -14.28
C LEU A 215 8.22 -8.11 -13.45
N VAL A 216 7.67 -7.25 -12.59
CA VAL A 216 6.44 -7.56 -11.85
C VAL A 216 5.24 -7.66 -12.79
N ALA A 217 5.09 -6.74 -13.75
CA ALA A 217 4.03 -6.82 -14.77
C ALA A 217 4.12 -8.14 -15.55
N PHE A 218 5.33 -8.53 -15.95
CA PHE A 218 5.58 -9.79 -16.64
C PHE A 218 5.29 -11.01 -15.76
N ALA A 219 5.70 -10.98 -14.49
CA ALA A 219 5.42 -12.05 -13.54
C ALA A 219 3.92 -12.20 -13.27
N LEU A 220 3.19 -11.10 -13.06
CA LEU A 220 1.73 -11.12 -12.92
C LEU A 220 1.05 -11.69 -14.18
N TRP A 221 1.55 -11.33 -15.38
CA TRP A 221 1.07 -11.91 -16.63
C TRP A 221 1.31 -13.41 -16.72
N LEU A 222 2.45 -13.91 -16.21
CA LEU A 222 2.79 -15.34 -16.19
C LEU A 222 1.92 -16.15 -15.22
N VAL A 223 1.66 -15.61 -14.01
CA VAL A 223 0.88 -16.32 -12.98
C VAL A 223 -0.63 -16.13 -13.13
N ALA A 224 -1.07 -15.25 -14.03
CA ALA A 224 -2.47 -14.95 -14.24
C ALA A 224 -3.27 -16.23 -14.59
N PRO A 225 -4.39 -16.49 -13.88
CA PRO A 225 -5.22 -17.65 -14.14
C PRO A 225 -5.82 -17.57 -15.54
N ARG A 226 -5.69 -18.65 -16.31
CA ARG A 226 -6.30 -18.79 -17.65
C ARG A 226 -7.78 -19.19 -17.54
N ALA A 227 -8.11 -19.97 -16.51
CA ALA A 227 -9.48 -20.29 -16.13
C ALA A 227 -9.80 -19.61 -14.81
N VAL A 228 -10.88 -18.84 -14.78
CA VAL A 228 -11.30 -18.09 -13.59
C VAL A 228 -12.30 -18.96 -12.81
N PRO A 229 -11.98 -19.34 -11.55
CA PRO A 229 -12.96 -20.04 -10.70
C PRO A 229 -14.21 -19.18 -10.49
N ALA A 230 -15.37 -19.81 -10.38
CA ALA A 230 -16.63 -19.10 -10.12
C ALA A 230 -16.59 -18.26 -8.83
N SER A 231 -15.86 -18.75 -7.81
CA SER A 231 -15.63 -18.04 -6.55
C SER A 231 -14.80 -16.75 -6.70
N HIS A 232 -14.04 -16.60 -7.78
CA HIS A 232 -13.22 -15.41 -8.06
C HIS A 232 -13.93 -14.43 -9.01
N ALA A 233 -15.07 -14.80 -9.58
CA ALA A 233 -15.85 -13.93 -10.43
C ALA A 233 -16.80 -13.08 -9.57
N VAL A 234 -16.80 -11.77 -9.79
CA VAL A 234 -17.73 -10.84 -9.14
C VAL A 234 -18.68 -10.29 -10.18
N THR A 235 -19.97 -10.23 -9.84
CA THR A 235 -20.97 -9.65 -10.71
C THR A 235 -20.99 -8.12 -10.59
N ALA A 236 -21.35 -7.45 -11.68
CA ALA A 236 -21.49 -5.99 -11.65
C ALA A 236 -22.56 -5.55 -10.63
N ASP A 237 -23.61 -6.36 -10.46
CA ASP A 237 -24.69 -6.09 -9.50
C ASP A 237 -24.20 -6.20 -8.05
N ALA A 238 -23.42 -7.22 -7.71
CA ALA A 238 -22.81 -7.35 -6.37
C ALA A 238 -21.86 -6.18 -6.04
N LEU A 239 -21.13 -5.67 -7.03
CA LEU A 239 -20.30 -4.47 -6.85
C LEU A 239 -21.15 -3.20 -6.76
N ALA A 240 -22.30 -3.14 -7.44
CA ALA A 240 -23.20 -2.00 -7.42
C ALA A 240 -24.07 -1.96 -6.14
N GLU A 241 -24.42 -3.11 -5.56
CA GLU A 241 -25.14 -3.17 -4.28
C GLU A 241 -24.31 -2.62 -3.12
N SER A 242 -23.00 -2.77 -3.17
CA SER A 242 -22.10 -2.12 -2.21
C SER A 242 -22.07 -0.59 -2.35
N ASP A 243 -22.47 -0.08 -3.51
CA ASP A 243 -22.63 1.34 -3.83
C ASP A 243 -24.12 1.74 -3.65
N GLN A 244 -24.63 1.74 -2.42
CA GLN A 244 -25.99 2.16 -2.14
C GLN A 244 -26.32 3.48 -2.85
N ARG A 245 -27.48 3.51 -3.53
CA ARG A 245 -27.94 4.75 -4.17
C ARG A 245 -28.07 5.81 -3.10
N ILE A 246 -27.33 6.90 -3.28
CA ILE A 246 -27.38 8.07 -2.41
C ILE A 246 -28.78 8.66 -2.58
N ALA A 247 -29.67 8.39 -1.64
CA ALA A 247 -30.94 9.08 -1.55
C ALA A 247 -30.63 10.53 -1.13
N THR A 248 -30.98 11.48 -1.98
CA THR A 248 -30.95 12.89 -1.60
C THR A 248 -32.17 13.16 -0.71
N PRO A 249 -31.97 13.68 0.52
CA PRO A 249 -33.08 14.06 1.37
C PRO A 249 -33.98 15.10 0.67
N GLU A 250 -35.26 15.03 0.92
CA GLU A 250 -36.20 16.07 0.48
C GLU A 250 -36.00 17.35 1.28
N VAL A 251 -36.24 18.50 0.63
CA VAL A 251 -36.13 19.83 1.28
C VAL A 251 -37.43 20.08 2.03
N GLU A 252 -37.43 19.83 3.33
CA GLU A 252 -38.66 19.98 4.16
C GLU A 252 -38.71 21.32 4.88
N VAL A 253 -37.56 21.86 5.27
CA VAL A 253 -37.46 23.13 6.02
C VAL A 253 -36.56 24.15 5.34
N PRO A 254 -36.68 25.47 5.64
CA PRO A 254 -35.82 26.50 5.03
C PRO A 254 -34.33 26.26 5.21
N ALA A 255 -33.88 25.63 6.30
CA ALA A 255 -32.47 25.26 6.53
C ALA A 255 -31.95 24.30 5.47
N ASP A 256 -32.77 23.34 5.04
CA ASP A 256 -32.40 22.34 4.02
C ASP A 256 -32.08 22.98 2.67
N ARG A 257 -32.60 24.21 2.41
CA ARG A 257 -32.27 24.97 1.19
C ARG A 257 -30.79 25.35 1.14
N LEU A 258 -30.16 25.59 2.28
CA LEU A 258 -28.73 25.87 2.36
C LEU A 258 -27.92 24.59 2.08
N ASP A 259 -28.35 23.46 2.65
CA ASP A 259 -27.72 22.15 2.43
C ASP A 259 -27.93 21.64 1.00
N ALA A 260 -29.06 21.96 0.39
CA ALA A 260 -29.35 21.67 -1.01
C ALA A 260 -28.61 22.61 -1.99
N SER A 261 -28.10 23.75 -1.48
CA SER A 261 -27.38 24.73 -2.29
C SER A 261 -25.96 24.23 -2.61
N ARG A 262 -25.51 24.54 -3.83
CA ARG A 262 -24.13 24.29 -4.26
C ARG A 262 -23.13 25.32 -3.73
N ILE A 263 -23.60 26.47 -3.27
CA ILE A 263 -22.72 27.61 -2.91
C ILE A 263 -21.78 27.24 -1.79
N PRO A 264 -22.21 26.66 -0.62
CA PRO A 264 -21.32 26.33 0.47
C PRO A 264 -20.23 25.33 0.07
N THR A 265 -20.61 24.26 -0.67
CA THR A 265 -19.65 23.24 -1.11
C THR A 265 -18.64 23.81 -2.11
N LEU A 266 -19.09 24.65 -3.03
CA LEU A 266 -18.21 25.32 -4.01
C LEU A 266 -17.22 26.27 -3.31
N LEU A 267 -17.67 27.07 -2.35
CA LEU A 267 -16.80 27.99 -1.60
C LEU A 267 -15.71 27.25 -0.81
N VAL A 268 -16.06 26.17 -0.12
CA VAL A 268 -15.09 25.35 0.61
C VAL A 268 -14.13 24.66 -0.37
N GLY A 269 -14.65 24.11 -1.48
CA GLY A 269 -13.82 23.51 -2.51
C GLY A 269 -12.80 24.47 -3.11
N LEU A 270 -13.23 25.70 -3.43
CA LEU A 270 -12.34 26.75 -3.95
C LEU A 270 -11.33 27.22 -2.91
N ALA A 271 -11.73 27.35 -1.64
CA ALA A 271 -10.80 27.69 -0.55
C ALA A 271 -9.72 26.63 -0.38
N LEU A 272 -10.08 25.34 -0.45
CA LEU A 272 -9.10 24.25 -0.42
C LEU A 272 -8.17 24.28 -1.65
N VAL A 273 -8.68 24.54 -2.84
CA VAL A 273 -7.83 24.71 -4.04
C VAL A 273 -6.87 25.89 -3.87
N ALA A 274 -7.33 27.02 -3.37
CA ALA A 274 -6.45 28.16 -3.10
C ALA A 274 -5.35 27.81 -2.08
N TYR A 275 -5.71 27.10 -1.01
CA TYR A 275 -4.73 26.59 -0.04
C TYR A 275 -3.69 25.68 -0.71
N LEU A 276 -4.14 24.71 -1.54
CA LEU A 276 -3.25 23.77 -2.23
C LEU A 276 -2.32 24.49 -3.21
N VAL A 277 -2.82 25.47 -3.96
CA VAL A 277 -2.01 26.30 -4.88
C VAL A 277 -0.92 27.04 -4.11
N ILE A 278 -1.26 27.67 -2.99
CA ILE A 278 -0.29 28.35 -2.13
C ILE A 278 0.70 27.34 -1.54
N HIS A 279 0.21 26.18 -1.05
CA HIS A 279 1.07 25.15 -0.49
C HIS A 279 2.15 24.70 -1.50
N PHE A 280 1.78 24.45 -2.76
CA PHE A 280 2.70 23.99 -3.79
C PHE A 280 3.69 25.04 -4.31
N THR A 281 3.67 26.28 -3.81
CA THR A 281 4.74 27.24 -4.10
C THR A 281 6.07 26.90 -3.39
N GLY A 282 6.03 26.07 -2.36
CA GLY A 282 7.24 25.64 -1.63
C GLY A 282 7.06 24.34 -0.83
N GLY A 283 5.86 23.82 -0.76
CA GLY A 283 5.53 22.59 -0.03
C GLY A 283 5.59 21.33 -0.90
N THR A 284 5.64 20.19 -0.25
CA THR A 284 5.70 18.86 -0.87
C THR A 284 4.39 18.08 -0.72
N VAL A 285 4.24 17.00 -1.47
CA VAL A 285 3.10 16.09 -1.33
C VAL A 285 3.23 15.25 -0.06
N THR A 286 2.30 15.43 0.87
CA THR A 286 2.18 14.62 2.09
C THR A 286 0.83 13.90 2.11
N LEU A 287 0.63 12.95 3.05
CA LEU A 287 -0.68 12.30 3.22
C LEU A 287 -1.79 13.30 3.52
N ASN A 288 -1.52 14.32 4.32
CA ASN A 288 -2.49 15.38 4.59
C ASN A 288 -2.85 16.14 3.31
N ILE A 289 -1.87 16.48 2.49
CA ILE A 289 -2.10 17.17 1.20
C ILE A 289 -2.94 16.29 0.25
N VAL A 290 -2.67 14.97 0.19
CA VAL A 290 -3.51 14.05 -0.58
C VAL A 290 -4.95 14.04 -0.06
N ASN A 291 -5.14 14.00 1.25
CA ASN A 291 -6.47 14.09 1.87
C ASN A 291 -7.18 15.39 1.50
N TRP A 292 -6.48 16.52 1.56
CA TRP A 292 -7.06 17.82 1.19
C TRP A 292 -7.34 17.94 -0.30
N MET A 293 -6.52 17.32 -1.16
CA MET A 293 -6.82 17.21 -2.60
C MET A 293 -8.11 16.41 -2.84
N PHE A 294 -8.27 15.26 -2.18
CA PHE A 294 -9.49 14.47 -2.29
C PHE A 294 -10.70 15.25 -1.77
N LEU A 295 -10.58 15.91 -0.63
CA LEU A 295 -11.64 16.71 -0.04
C LEU A 295 -12.05 17.87 -0.96
N ALA A 296 -11.08 18.60 -1.51
CA ALA A 296 -11.33 19.68 -2.47
C ALA A 296 -12.12 19.17 -3.69
N LEU A 297 -11.68 18.05 -4.27
CA LEU A 297 -12.35 17.43 -5.40
C LEU A 297 -13.78 16.97 -5.06
N ILE A 298 -13.99 16.37 -3.87
CA ILE A 298 -15.33 15.97 -3.43
C ILE A 298 -16.26 17.18 -3.38
N PHE A 299 -15.83 18.29 -2.76
CA PHE A 299 -16.63 19.49 -2.65
C PHE A 299 -16.90 20.14 -4.02
N LEU A 300 -15.93 20.15 -4.92
CA LEU A 300 -16.09 20.70 -6.26
C LEU A 300 -16.96 19.85 -7.19
N LEU A 301 -16.93 18.53 -7.03
CA LEU A 301 -17.63 17.59 -7.92
C LEU A 301 -19.02 17.22 -7.42
N SER A 302 -19.29 17.38 -6.12
CA SER A 302 -20.61 17.15 -5.53
C SER A 302 -21.57 18.30 -5.82
N ARG A 303 -22.85 18.00 -5.85
CA ARG A 303 -23.91 19.00 -6.16
C ARG A 303 -24.20 19.90 -4.98
N ASN A 304 -24.18 19.35 -3.75
CA ASN A 304 -24.56 20.02 -2.53
C ASN A 304 -24.05 19.27 -1.28
N ALA A 305 -24.30 19.81 -0.09
CA ALA A 305 -23.86 19.21 1.16
C ALA A 305 -24.52 17.83 1.43
N PHE A 306 -25.77 17.63 1.06
CA PHE A 306 -26.43 16.32 1.18
C PHE A 306 -25.69 15.24 0.41
N GLU A 307 -25.27 15.51 -0.83
CA GLU A 307 -24.51 14.54 -1.62
C GLU A 307 -23.14 14.25 -0.98
N VAL A 308 -22.42 15.29 -0.50
CA VAL A 308 -21.16 15.10 0.22
C VAL A 308 -21.33 14.18 1.44
N MET A 309 -22.34 14.48 2.29
CA MET A 309 -22.57 13.67 3.49
C MET A 309 -23.01 12.24 3.17
N ALA A 310 -23.77 12.04 2.12
CA ALA A 310 -24.18 10.72 1.70
C ALA A 310 -23.00 9.90 1.15
N LEU A 311 -22.10 10.53 0.37
CA LEU A 311 -20.84 9.92 -0.09
C LEU A 311 -19.96 9.50 1.09
N VAL A 312 -19.78 10.39 2.08
CA VAL A 312 -18.97 10.15 3.28
C VAL A 312 -19.59 9.04 4.15
N LYS A 313 -20.90 9.05 4.38
CA LYS A 313 -21.58 7.99 5.14
C LYS A 313 -21.43 6.62 4.50
N ASN A 314 -21.51 6.55 3.18
CA ASN A 314 -21.29 5.29 2.47
C ASN A 314 -19.83 4.81 2.61
N ALA A 315 -18.86 5.72 2.53
CA ALA A 315 -17.46 5.41 2.68
C ALA A 315 -17.05 5.03 4.12
N ALA A 316 -17.74 5.55 5.12
CA ALA A 316 -17.37 5.40 6.55
C ALA A 316 -17.40 3.95 7.05
N SER A 317 -18.24 3.07 6.47
CA SER A 317 -18.33 1.66 6.84
C SER A 317 -17.02 0.89 6.66
N ASN A 318 -16.13 1.38 5.80
CA ASN A 318 -14.86 0.71 5.47
C ASN A 318 -13.68 1.14 6.39
N VAL A 319 -13.90 2.07 7.31
CA VAL A 319 -12.82 2.67 8.13
C VAL A 319 -12.58 1.90 9.43
N GLY A 320 -13.56 1.12 9.89
CA GLY A 320 -13.53 0.45 11.19
C GLY A 320 -12.31 -0.44 11.41
N ASP A 321 -11.92 -1.22 10.39
CA ASP A 321 -10.78 -2.13 10.48
C ASP A 321 -9.47 -1.39 10.74
N ILE A 322 -9.26 -0.23 10.09
CA ILE A 322 -8.08 0.59 10.29
C ILE A 322 -8.06 1.14 11.72
N LEU A 323 -9.17 1.71 12.19
CA LEU A 323 -9.26 2.32 13.52
C LEU A 323 -9.02 1.32 14.65
N LEU A 324 -9.40 0.04 14.46
CA LEU A 324 -9.18 -1.01 15.46
C LEU A 324 -7.77 -1.60 15.40
N GLN A 325 -7.25 -1.84 14.21
CA GLN A 325 -6.04 -2.65 14.06
C GLN A 325 -4.74 -1.84 14.14
N PHE A 326 -4.74 -0.58 13.69
CA PHE A 326 -3.54 0.26 13.74
C PHE A 326 -2.98 0.48 15.15
N PRO A 327 -3.80 0.71 16.19
CA PRO A 327 -3.28 0.74 17.55
C PRO A 327 -2.55 -0.54 17.97
N LEU A 328 -3.01 -1.73 17.53
CA LEU A 328 -2.33 -3.00 17.86
C LEU A 328 -0.94 -3.06 17.23
N TYR A 329 -0.81 -2.65 15.96
CA TYR A 329 0.50 -2.54 15.31
C TYR A 329 1.39 -1.47 15.95
N ALA A 330 0.80 -0.35 16.38
CA ALA A 330 1.52 0.68 17.14
C ALA A 330 2.04 0.14 18.48
N GLY A 331 1.26 -0.71 19.14
CA GLY A 331 1.70 -1.44 20.35
C GLY A 331 2.89 -2.35 20.10
N ILE A 332 2.91 -3.10 18.99
CA ILE A 332 4.07 -3.91 18.56
C ILE A 332 5.31 -3.03 18.43
N MET A 333 5.19 -1.90 17.69
CA MET A 333 6.28 -0.93 17.55
C MET A 333 6.74 -0.40 18.90
N GLY A 334 5.80 -0.17 19.84
CA GLY A 334 6.10 0.25 21.21
C GLY A 334 6.95 -0.78 21.98
N ILE A 335 6.63 -2.09 21.89
CA ILE A 335 7.48 -3.14 22.46
C ILE A 335 8.87 -3.10 21.85
N MET A 336 8.95 -3.10 20.51
CA MET A 336 10.22 -3.12 19.76
C MET A 336 11.15 -1.98 20.16
N THR A 337 10.58 -0.78 20.33
CA THR A 337 11.31 0.43 20.71
C THR A 337 11.72 0.40 22.18
N ALA A 338 10.79 0.07 23.10
CA ALA A 338 11.04 0.11 24.53
C ALA A 338 12.03 -0.99 24.99
N SER A 339 12.06 -2.12 24.32
CA SER A 339 12.96 -3.23 24.62
C SER A 339 14.34 -3.13 23.95
N GLY A 340 14.51 -2.24 22.96
CA GLY A 340 15.73 -2.20 22.13
C GLY A 340 15.84 -3.37 21.15
N LEU A 341 14.78 -4.14 20.93
CA LEU A 341 14.79 -5.32 20.06
C LEU A 341 15.15 -4.96 18.60
N ILE A 342 14.77 -3.75 18.14
CA ILE A 342 15.15 -3.25 16.80
C ILE A 342 16.68 -3.15 16.69
N GLN A 343 17.33 -2.62 17.74
CA GLN A 343 18.78 -2.51 17.84
C GLN A 343 19.43 -3.91 17.70
N VAL A 344 19.01 -4.86 18.51
CA VAL A 344 19.53 -6.25 18.50
C VAL A 344 19.41 -6.88 17.11
N LEU A 345 18.26 -6.73 16.45
CA LEU A 345 18.04 -7.27 15.10
C LEU A 345 18.91 -6.57 14.04
N SER A 346 19.11 -5.26 14.16
CA SER A 346 19.92 -4.50 13.21
C SER A 346 21.42 -4.76 13.39
N ASP A 347 21.91 -4.77 14.63
CA ASP A 347 23.32 -5.00 14.94
C ASP A 347 23.79 -6.37 14.47
N SER A 348 22.98 -7.42 14.66
CA SER A 348 23.27 -8.79 14.23
C SER A 348 23.58 -8.89 12.72
N ILE A 349 23.04 -8.00 11.91
CA ILE A 349 23.25 -7.98 10.46
C ILE A 349 24.48 -7.15 10.10
N VAL A 350 24.71 -6.05 10.82
CA VAL A 350 25.87 -5.17 10.59
C VAL A 350 27.19 -5.88 10.89
N GLU A 351 27.24 -6.76 11.90
CA GLU A 351 28.45 -7.49 12.30
C GLU A 351 29.07 -8.32 11.18
N VAL A 352 28.26 -8.82 10.23
CA VAL A 352 28.72 -9.64 9.10
C VAL A 352 28.88 -8.86 7.79
N ALA A 353 28.66 -7.55 7.81
CA ALA A 353 28.70 -6.71 6.63
C ALA A 353 30.12 -6.34 6.18
N SER A 354 30.29 -6.24 4.86
CA SER A 354 31.44 -5.60 4.20
C SER A 354 30.96 -4.35 3.45
N PRO A 355 31.89 -3.48 2.99
CA PRO A 355 31.50 -2.33 2.16
C PRO A 355 30.58 -2.70 0.99
N GLN A 356 30.83 -3.83 0.32
CA GLN A 356 30.06 -4.30 -0.83
C GLN A 356 28.70 -4.89 -0.47
N THR A 357 28.57 -5.46 0.73
CA THR A 357 27.36 -6.17 1.15
C THR A 357 26.47 -5.39 2.09
N LEU A 358 26.96 -4.26 2.64
CA LEU A 358 26.21 -3.48 3.64
C LEU A 358 24.84 -3.04 3.11
N GLY A 359 24.76 -2.50 1.89
CA GLY A 359 23.50 -2.08 1.28
C GLY A 359 22.50 -3.24 1.15
N PHE A 360 22.96 -4.41 0.71
CA PHE A 360 22.12 -5.61 0.58
C PHE A 360 21.64 -6.13 1.95
N LEU A 361 22.54 -6.20 2.93
CA LEU A 361 22.19 -6.66 4.28
C LEU A 361 21.28 -5.65 4.99
N ALA A 362 21.50 -4.35 4.79
CA ALA A 362 20.59 -3.31 5.26
C ALA A 362 19.19 -3.44 4.65
N PHE A 363 19.09 -3.75 3.36
CA PHE A 363 17.83 -4.06 2.68
C PHE A 363 17.12 -5.26 3.33
N LEU A 364 17.82 -6.37 3.57
CA LEU A 364 17.24 -7.55 4.23
C LEU A 364 16.81 -7.26 5.66
N SER A 365 17.66 -6.54 6.42
CA SER A 365 17.37 -6.08 7.78
C SER A 365 16.10 -5.22 7.81
N ALA A 366 16.01 -4.27 6.90
CA ALA A 366 14.86 -3.38 6.82
C ALA A 366 13.58 -4.16 6.46
N GLY A 367 13.67 -5.12 5.55
CA GLY A 367 12.56 -6.01 5.24
C GLY A 367 12.10 -6.84 6.44
N LEU A 368 13.03 -7.34 7.23
CA LEU A 368 12.71 -8.07 8.47
C LEU A 368 12.05 -7.16 9.51
N VAL A 369 12.63 -5.99 9.77
CA VAL A 369 12.12 -5.03 10.76
C VAL A 369 10.74 -4.50 10.36
N ASN A 370 10.48 -4.31 9.07
CA ASN A 370 9.19 -3.83 8.57
C ASN A 370 8.02 -4.77 8.91
N PHE A 371 8.25 -6.07 9.06
CA PHE A 371 7.18 -6.98 9.53
C PHE A 371 6.60 -6.57 10.89
N PHE A 372 7.43 -5.98 11.74
CA PHE A 372 7.09 -5.62 13.12
C PHE A 372 6.79 -4.12 13.26
N VAL A 373 7.38 -3.30 12.40
CA VAL A 373 7.28 -1.83 12.43
C VAL A 373 6.78 -1.33 11.06
N PRO A 374 5.47 -1.48 10.77
CA PRO A 374 4.92 -1.11 9.46
C PRO A 374 4.76 0.41 9.32
N SER A 375 5.86 1.12 9.42
CA SER A 375 5.89 2.58 9.36
C SER A 375 7.20 3.05 8.73
N GLY A 376 7.17 3.45 7.47
CA GLY A 376 8.37 3.90 6.75
C GLY A 376 9.14 4.99 7.49
N GLY A 377 8.45 6.00 8.05
CA GLY A 377 9.08 7.06 8.85
C GLY A 377 9.61 6.57 10.19
N GLY A 378 8.82 5.77 10.91
CA GLY A 378 9.22 5.20 12.21
C GLY A 378 10.41 4.26 12.07
N GLN A 379 10.40 3.40 11.06
CA GLN A 379 11.51 2.49 10.76
C GLN A 379 12.79 3.26 10.42
N VAL A 380 12.71 4.26 9.53
CA VAL A 380 13.86 5.11 9.17
C VAL A 380 14.42 5.81 10.41
N ALA A 381 13.56 6.37 11.28
CA ALA A 381 14.01 7.08 12.47
C ALA A 381 14.81 6.20 13.45
N ILE A 382 14.49 4.92 13.53
CA ILE A 382 15.13 4.00 14.48
C ILE A 382 16.30 3.26 13.83
N GLN A 383 16.13 2.77 12.60
CA GLN A 383 17.09 1.87 11.96
C GLN A 383 18.18 2.62 11.18
N ALA A 384 17.82 3.74 10.53
CA ALA A 384 18.79 4.48 9.72
C ALA A 384 20.01 4.99 10.53
N PRO A 385 19.89 5.49 11.78
CA PRO A 385 21.04 5.89 12.56
C PRO A 385 22.09 4.80 12.74
N ILE A 386 21.66 3.55 13.01
CA ILE A 386 22.57 2.42 13.22
C ILE A 386 23.28 2.07 11.91
N LEU A 387 22.54 1.98 10.83
CA LEU A 387 23.05 1.60 9.51
C LEU A 387 23.94 2.69 8.89
N LEU A 388 23.65 3.97 9.14
CA LEU A 388 24.49 5.10 8.71
C LEU A 388 25.81 5.16 9.47
N ASP A 389 25.84 4.82 10.78
CA ASP A 389 27.07 4.68 11.52
C ASP A 389 27.96 3.56 10.95
N ALA A 390 27.36 2.40 10.63
CA ALA A 390 28.05 1.32 9.94
C ALA A 390 28.59 1.74 8.56
N ALA A 391 27.78 2.48 7.80
CA ALA A 391 28.19 3.02 6.50
C ALA A 391 29.38 3.96 6.60
N ALA A 392 29.37 4.86 7.59
CA ALA A 392 30.49 5.76 7.85
C ALA A 392 31.78 5.02 8.16
N ARG A 393 31.72 3.96 9.00
CA ARG A 393 32.86 3.11 9.34
C ARG A 393 33.40 2.32 8.15
N LEU A 394 32.52 1.85 7.27
CA LEU A 394 32.87 1.05 6.11
C LEU A 394 33.11 1.85 4.83
N GLY A 395 32.92 3.18 4.87
CA GLY A 395 33.10 4.06 3.70
C GLY A 395 32.01 3.87 2.62
N VAL A 396 30.79 3.49 3.01
CA VAL A 396 29.64 3.32 2.10
C VAL A 396 28.86 4.63 2.00
N ASP A 397 28.41 4.97 0.80
CA ASP A 397 27.62 6.17 0.57
C ASP A 397 26.29 6.12 1.37
N PRO A 398 25.97 7.14 2.17
CA PRO A 398 24.77 7.18 2.97
C PRO A 398 23.48 7.12 2.15
N SER A 399 23.48 7.57 0.89
CA SER A 399 22.30 7.46 0.02
C SER A 399 21.91 5.99 -0.28
N VAL A 400 22.90 5.10 -0.36
CA VAL A 400 22.69 3.65 -0.52
C VAL A 400 21.94 3.10 0.69
N ILE A 401 22.34 3.49 1.89
CA ILE A 401 21.70 3.03 3.13
C ILE A 401 20.25 3.54 3.24
N ILE A 402 20.02 4.81 2.96
CA ILE A 402 18.68 5.38 2.97
C ILE A 402 17.73 4.62 2.02
N MET A 403 18.23 4.32 0.83
CA MET A 403 17.43 3.56 -0.14
C MET A 403 17.33 2.08 0.19
N SER A 404 18.33 1.49 0.82
CA SER A 404 18.25 0.11 1.33
C SER A 404 17.12 -0.05 2.35
N VAL A 405 16.97 0.91 3.26
CA VAL A 405 15.86 0.93 4.22
C VAL A 405 14.53 1.12 3.49
N ALA A 406 14.44 2.05 2.54
CA ALA A 406 13.25 2.26 1.75
C ALA A 406 12.84 1.02 0.93
N TYR A 407 13.81 0.32 0.35
CA TYR A 407 13.57 -0.91 -0.41
C TYR A 407 13.13 -2.07 0.49
N GLY A 408 13.75 -2.25 1.65
CA GLY A 408 13.38 -3.30 2.60
C GLY A 408 11.97 -3.10 3.16
N ASP A 409 11.65 -1.88 3.54
CA ASP A 409 10.31 -1.48 3.98
C ASP A 409 9.26 -1.78 2.90
N GLN A 410 9.37 -1.21 1.72
CA GLN A 410 8.38 -1.43 0.65
C GLN A 410 8.31 -2.89 0.17
N TRP A 411 9.39 -3.65 0.27
CA TRP A 411 9.45 -5.04 -0.18
C TRP A 411 8.48 -5.91 0.60
N THR A 412 8.57 -5.90 1.92
CA THR A 412 7.75 -6.75 2.77
C THR A 412 6.33 -6.22 3.01
N ASN A 413 6.06 -4.95 2.64
CA ASN A 413 4.71 -4.41 2.56
C ASN A 413 3.78 -5.27 1.68
N MET A 414 4.32 -5.95 0.66
CA MET A 414 3.54 -6.74 -0.29
C MET A 414 2.86 -7.96 0.31
N ILE A 415 3.29 -8.42 1.47
CA ILE A 415 2.68 -9.57 2.18
C ILE A 415 2.18 -9.20 3.57
N GLN A 416 2.22 -7.92 3.94
CA GLN A 416 1.85 -7.45 5.26
C GLN A 416 0.36 -7.05 5.31
N PRO A 417 -0.44 -7.67 6.21
CA PRO A 417 -1.85 -7.36 6.33
C PRO A 417 -2.14 -5.88 6.60
N PHE A 418 -1.31 -5.23 7.40
CA PHE A 418 -1.45 -3.81 7.76
C PHE A 418 -1.61 -2.91 6.52
N TRP A 419 -0.72 -3.03 5.54
CA TRP A 419 -0.74 -2.22 4.34
C TRP A 419 -1.86 -2.59 3.36
N ALA A 420 -2.33 -3.84 3.43
CA ALA A 420 -3.42 -4.32 2.58
C ALA A 420 -4.80 -3.82 3.04
N LEU A 421 -4.98 -3.45 4.33
CA LEU A 421 -6.28 -3.10 4.90
C LEU A 421 -7.07 -2.06 4.09
N PRO A 422 -6.50 -0.91 3.67
CA PRO A 422 -7.25 0.07 2.89
C PRO A 422 -7.75 -0.48 1.55
N LEU A 423 -6.89 -1.21 0.85
CA LEU A 423 -7.24 -1.83 -0.43
C LEU A 423 -8.30 -2.92 -0.26
N LEU A 424 -8.15 -3.77 0.75
CA LEU A 424 -9.08 -4.88 1.04
C LEU A 424 -10.45 -4.35 1.46
N ALA A 425 -10.49 -3.27 2.23
CA ALA A 425 -11.74 -2.60 2.61
C ALA A 425 -12.48 -2.07 1.38
N ILE A 426 -11.77 -1.44 0.42
CA ILE A 426 -12.35 -1.00 -0.86
C ILE A 426 -12.87 -2.18 -1.67
N ALA A 427 -12.13 -3.30 -1.69
CA ALA A 427 -12.45 -4.46 -2.50
C ALA A 427 -13.48 -5.40 -1.86
N GLY A 428 -13.68 -5.35 -0.55
CA GLY A 428 -14.49 -6.32 0.19
C GLY A 428 -13.88 -7.73 0.23
N LEU A 429 -12.53 -7.82 0.18
CA LEU A 429 -11.77 -9.07 0.19
C LEU A 429 -11.00 -9.23 1.50
N LYS A 430 -10.50 -10.45 1.73
CA LYS A 430 -9.59 -10.78 2.83
C LYS A 430 -8.16 -10.87 2.31
N ILE A 431 -7.19 -10.66 3.21
CA ILE A 431 -5.75 -10.73 2.85
C ILE A 431 -5.39 -12.07 2.18
N ARG A 432 -5.93 -13.18 2.67
CA ARG A 432 -5.69 -14.52 2.12
C ARG A 432 -6.10 -14.66 0.65
N ASP A 433 -7.08 -13.86 0.19
CA ASP A 433 -7.57 -13.93 -1.20
C ASP A 433 -6.55 -13.37 -2.20
N ILE A 434 -5.66 -12.48 -1.75
CA ILE A 434 -4.67 -11.80 -2.61
C ILE A 434 -3.23 -12.25 -2.35
N LEU A 435 -2.93 -12.83 -1.18
CA LEU A 435 -1.57 -13.03 -0.69
C LEU A 435 -0.71 -13.92 -1.60
N GLY A 436 -1.32 -14.93 -2.22
CA GLY A 436 -0.60 -15.77 -3.17
C GLY A 436 -0.04 -14.99 -4.37
N TYR A 437 -0.79 -14.04 -4.88
CA TYR A 437 -0.35 -13.17 -5.99
C TYR A 437 0.67 -12.14 -5.54
N THR A 438 0.47 -11.54 -4.36
CA THR A 438 1.39 -10.53 -3.83
C THR A 438 2.72 -11.14 -3.39
N THR A 439 2.75 -12.43 -3.03
CA THR A 439 4.01 -13.17 -2.82
C THR A 439 4.86 -13.24 -4.08
N VAL A 440 4.24 -13.35 -5.27
CA VAL A 440 4.99 -13.27 -6.54
C VAL A 440 5.62 -11.89 -6.72
N VAL A 441 4.86 -10.84 -6.41
CA VAL A 441 5.39 -9.47 -6.44
C VAL A 441 6.55 -9.30 -5.47
N LEU A 442 6.43 -9.83 -4.25
CA LEU A 442 7.50 -9.84 -3.25
C LEU A 442 8.77 -10.50 -3.79
N VAL A 443 8.66 -11.72 -4.33
CA VAL A 443 9.85 -12.45 -4.81
C VAL A 443 10.53 -11.70 -5.95
N VAL A 444 9.77 -11.25 -6.93
CA VAL A 444 10.33 -10.55 -8.10
C VAL A 444 10.94 -9.21 -7.72
N SER A 445 10.23 -8.40 -6.93
CA SER A 445 10.77 -7.11 -6.48
C SER A 445 11.97 -7.28 -5.53
N GLY A 446 11.95 -8.30 -4.67
CA GLY A 446 13.08 -8.63 -3.80
C GLY A 446 14.35 -8.97 -4.56
N VAL A 447 14.24 -9.71 -5.67
CA VAL A 447 15.39 -9.99 -6.56
C VAL A 447 15.91 -8.70 -7.18
N VAL A 448 15.03 -7.82 -7.67
CA VAL A 448 15.46 -6.54 -8.27
C VAL A 448 16.14 -5.64 -7.23
N PHE A 449 15.52 -5.48 -6.06
CA PHE A 449 16.07 -4.62 -5.01
C PHE A 449 17.37 -5.16 -4.44
N GLY A 450 17.44 -6.48 -4.19
CA GLY A 450 18.65 -7.13 -3.71
C GLY A 450 19.79 -7.02 -4.72
N ALA A 451 19.53 -7.28 -6.00
CA ALA A 451 20.52 -7.12 -7.06
C ALA A 451 20.99 -5.67 -7.19
N THR A 452 20.06 -4.70 -7.11
CA THR A 452 20.40 -3.28 -7.15
C THR A 452 21.34 -2.91 -6.00
N MET A 453 21.03 -3.34 -4.77
CA MET A 453 21.86 -3.04 -3.60
C MET A 453 23.26 -3.69 -3.67
N LEU A 454 23.38 -4.89 -4.25
CA LEU A 454 24.68 -5.53 -4.48
C LEU A 454 25.50 -4.81 -5.57
N ILE A 455 24.85 -4.38 -6.65
CA ILE A 455 25.52 -3.67 -7.76
C ILE A 455 26.03 -2.30 -7.27
N VAL A 456 25.16 -1.53 -6.60
CA VAL A 456 25.52 -0.20 -6.10
C VAL A 456 26.54 -0.28 -4.97
N GLY A 457 26.45 -1.30 -4.10
CA GLY A 457 27.44 -1.56 -3.04
C GLY A 457 28.80 -1.96 -3.57
N ALA A 458 28.88 -2.51 -4.79
CA ALA A 458 30.15 -2.83 -5.45
C ALA A 458 30.87 -1.58 -6.04
N GLY A 459 30.26 -0.39 -5.93
CA GLY A 459 30.90 0.87 -6.35
C GLY A 459 30.68 1.22 -7.82
N VAL A 460 29.52 0.81 -8.41
CA VAL A 460 29.13 1.17 -9.78
C VAL A 460 28.39 2.51 -9.81
#